data_2d7f039ffd9663a41ef9d46e18dc7a63
#
_entry.id   2d7f039ffd9663a41ef9d46e18dc7a63
#
_cell.length_a   1.000
_cell.length_b   1.000
_cell.length_c   1.000
_cell.angle_alpha   90.00
_cell.angle_beta   90.00
_cell.angle_gamma   90.00
#
_symmetry.space_group_name_H-M   'P 1'
#
loop_
_entity.id
_entity.type
_entity.pdbx_description
1 polymer ?
#
loop_
_entity_poly.entity_id
_entity_poly.type
_entity_poly.pdbx_seq_one_letter_code
_entity_poly.pdbx_strand_id
1 'polypeptide(L)'
;AMVFFIAPNHVFAQDNESTDVEEVIVTATKRETNLMETPLAVSVITQEQMALQGLSRISDLSSLVPNLVVGNSGEDSGVSIAIRGVSSNNYTELGDPTVAIHVDGMYTPRAQAALALAHDIERIEVLRGPQGTLFGRNSTSGAVNVISARPKFGDEMTGRMGVRLSVDGRNMNEVDGFLNIPVSDEIAFRASFKSSLADSFINQTVDR
;
A
#
# COMPACT_ATOMS: atom_id res chain seq x y z
N ALA A 1 35.35 63.40 10.35
CA ALA A 1 33.91 63.21 10.27
C ALA A 1 33.67 61.85 9.61
N MET A 2 33.23 60.90 10.38
CA MET A 2 32.94 59.50 9.94
C MET A 2 31.41 59.40 9.77
N VAL A 3 30.95 59.25 8.53
CA VAL A 3 29.54 59.15 8.20
C VAL A 3 29.18 57.66 8.22
N PHE A 4 28.32 57.25 9.16
CA PHE A 4 27.73 55.89 9.23
C PHE A 4 26.51 55.86 8.31
N PHE A 5 26.57 55.01 7.27
CA PHE A 5 25.40 54.68 6.44
C PHE A 5 24.67 53.53 7.06
N ILE A 6 23.47 53.73 7.59
CA ILE A 6 22.55 52.71 8.02
C ILE A 6 21.72 52.27 6.81
N ALA A 7 21.97 51.07 6.30
CA ALA A 7 21.14 50.46 5.27
C ALA A 7 19.87 49.89 5.91
N PRO A 8 18.67 50.08 5.34
CA PRO A 8 17.45 49.47 5.84
C PRO A 8 17.47 47.96 5.52
N ASN A 9 17.35 47.15 6.57
CA ASN A 9 17.11 45.73 6.43
C ASN A 9 15.69 45.51 5.92
N HIS A 10 15.53 45.08 4.68
CA HIS A 10 14.28 44.54 4.17
C HIS A 10 14.06 43.15 4.79
N VAL A 11 13.16 43.10 5.76
CA VAL A 11 12.58 41.81 6.22
C VAL A 11 11.67 41.35 5.12
N PHE A 12 12.11 40.32 4.36
CA PHE A 12 11.21 39.60 3.49
C PHE A 12 10.27 38.80 4.41
N ALA A 13 9.01 39.16 4.42
CA ALA A 13 7.96 38.31 4.95
C ALA A 13 8.02 37.02 4.14
N GLN A 14 8.32 35.90 4.81
CA GLN A 14 8.16 34.58 4.25
C GLN A 14 6.65 34.40 4.06
N ASP A 15 6.21 34.43 2.79
CA ASP A 15 4.88 33.94 2.46
C ASP A 15 4.78 32.52 3.03
N ASN A 16 3.90 32.35 4.01
CA ASN A 16 3.45 31.02 4.42
C ASN A 16 2.77 30.42 3.19
N GLU A 17 3.51 29.64 2.41
CA GLU A 17 2.88 28.62 1.60
C GLU A 17 1.97 27.84 2.56
N SER A 18 0.68 28.04 2.39
CA SER A 18 -0.31 27.16 2.99
C SER A 18 0.09 25.77 2.53
N THR A 19 0.65 24.96 3.43
CA THR A 19 0.79 23.54 3.21
C THR A 19 -0.65 23.04 3.05
N ASP A 20 -1.06 22.93 1.80
CA ASP A 20 -2.30 22.26 1.42
C ASP A 20 -2.12 20.82 1.87
N VAL A 21 -2.65 20.52 3.05
CA VAL A 21 -2.58 19.17 3.61
C VAL A 21 -3.49 18.34 2.73
N GLU A 22 -2.89 17.54 1.85
CA GLU A 22 -3.60 16.65 0.96
C GLU A 22 -4.63 15.85 1.77
N GLU A 23 -5.90 16.05 1.46
CA GLU A 23 -6.99 15.40 2.17
C GLU A 23 -6.98 13.90 1.85
N VAL A 24 -6.58 13.08 2.81
CA VAL A 24 -6.55 11.62 2.67
C VAL A 24 -7.92 11.05 2.98
N ILE A 25 -8.63 10.60 1.94
CA ILE A 25 -9.91 9.92 2.06
C ILE A 25 -9.70 8.44 2.34
N VAL A 26 -10.39 7.91 3.35
CA VAL A 26 -10.35 6.50 3.76
C VAL A 26 -11.74 5.87 3.69
N THR A 27 -11.76 4.55 3.48
CA THR A 27 -12.99 3.74 3.50
C THR A 27 -13.06 2.83 4.74
N ALA A 28 -12.29 3.15 5.76
CA ALA A 28 -12.17 2.39 7.01
C ALA A 28 -13.50 2.18 7.74
N THR A 29 -14.46 3.10 7.57
CA THR A 29 -15.82 2.99 8.13
C THR A 29 -16.84 2.42 7.14
N LYS A 30 -16.40 1.81 6.03
CA LYS A 30 -17.23 1.42 4.88
C LYS A 30 -17.96 2.60 4.20
N ARG A 31 -17.48 3.82 4.47
CA ARG A 31 -17.88 5.08 3.83
C ARG A 31 -16.61 5.89 3.61
N GLU A 32 -16.62 6.71 2.60
CA GLU A 32 -15.56 7.67 2.36
C GLU A 32 -15.60 8.73 3.46
N THR A 33 -14.55 8.83 4.24
CA THR A 33 -14.38 9.80 5.34
C THR A 33 -12.96 10.32 5.31
N ASN A 34 -12.77 11.56 5.79
CA ASN A 34 -11.43 12.09 5.96
C ASN A 34 -10.70 11.29 7.06
N LEU A 35 -9.43 10.95 6.82
CA LEU A 35 -8.59 10.22 7.77
C LEU A 35 -8.56 10.91 9.14
N MET A 36 -8.48 12.23 9.17
CA MET A 36 -8.41 13.03 10.39
C MET A 36 -9.71 13.01 11.20
N GLU A 37 -10.84 12.77 10.55
CA GLU A 37 -12.17 12.69 11.19
C GLU A 37 -12.56 11.26 11.55
N THR A 38 -11.77 10.27 11.14
CA THR A 38 -12.06 8.85 11.36
C THR A 38 -11.69 8.45 12.78
N PRO A 39 -12.64 8.06 13.65
CA PRO A 39 -12.39 7.74 15.07
C PRO A 39 -11.78 6.33 15.24
N LEU A 40 -10.92 5.92 14.34
CA LEU A 40 -10.28 4.60 14.32
C LEU A 40 -8.76 4.76 14.16
N ALA A 41 -8.00 3.81 14.70
CA ALA A 41 -6.55 3.78 14.50
C ALA A 41 -6.23 3.22 13.11
N VAL A 42 -6.27 4.07 12.10
CA VAL A 42 -6.00 3.73 10.70
C VAL A 42 -4.62 4.23 10.30
N SER A 43 -3.90 3.41 9.56
CA SER A 43 -2.70 3.82 8.81
C SER A 43 -3.00 3.66 7.32
N VAL A 44 -2.73 4.69 6.54
CA VAL A 44 -2.94 4.70 5.09
C VAL A 44 -1.59 4.78 4.40
N ILE A 45 -1.38 3.94 3.42
CA ILE A 45 -0.21 3.93 2.55
C ILE A 45 -0.68 4.15 1.13
N THR A 46 -0.32 5.29 0.55
CA THR A 46 -0.72 5.65 -0.82
C THR A 46 0.19 5.02 -1.87
N GLN A 47 -0.27 4.98 -3.12
CA GLN A 47 0.53 4.52 -4.26
C GLN A 47 1.84 5.29 -4.38
N GLU A 48 1.82 6.58 -4.11
CA GLU A 48 3.00 7.43 -4.17
C GLU A 48 4.01 7.06 -3.07
N GLN A 49 3.56 6.88 -1.83
CA GLN A 49 4.42 6.44 -0.73
C GLN A 49 5.03 5.08 -1.00
N MET A 50 4.25 4.13 -1.55
CA MET A 50 4.78 2.82 -1.95
C MET A 50 5.86 2.95 -3.02
N ALA A 51 5.65 3.81 -4.00
CA ALA A 51 6.61 4.05 -5.08
C ALA A 51 7.91 4.70 -4.59
N LEU A 52 7.81 5.75 -3.77
CA LEU A 52 8.97 6.46 -3.21
C LEU A 52 9.84 5.57 -2.33
N GLN A 53 9.24 4.63 -1.62
CA GLN A 53 9.96 3.70 -0.74
C GLN A 53 10.35 2.38 -1.41
N GLY A 54 10.04 2.23 -2.69
CA GLY A 54 10.36 1.01 -3.44
C GLY A 54 9.62 -0.23 -2.97
N LEU A 55 8.47 -0.06 -2.30
CA LEU A 55 7.69 -1.17 -1.77
C LEU A 55 7.02 -1.92 -2.93
N SER A 56 7.30 -3.20 -3.01
CA SER A 56 6.76 -4.06 -4.06
C SER A 56 5.93 -5.22 -3.51
N ARG A 57 6.02 -5.44 -2.20
CA ARG A 57 5.37 -6.56 -1.52
C ARG A 57 4.62 -6.07 -0.29
N ILE A 58 3.53 -6.74 0.03
CA ILE A 58 2.79 -6.44 1.27
C ILE A 58 3.62 -6.74 2.53
N SER A 59 4.61 -7.65 2.46
CA SER A 59 5.58 -7.85 3.54
C SER A 59 6.30 -6.56 3.93
N ASP A 60 6.51 -5.68 2.97
CA ASP A 60 7.25 -4.43 3.18
C ASP A 60 6.43 -3.42 4.01
N LEU A 61 5.10 -3.61 4.10
CA LEU A 61 4.22 -2.80 4.95
C LEU A 61 4.60 -2.84 6.44
N SER A 62 5.27 -3.91 6.87
CA SER A 62 5.76 -4.02 8.26
C SER A 62 6.73 -2.90 8.63
N SER A 63 7.40 -2.30 7.66
CA SER A 63 8.33 -1.19 7.88
C SER A 63 7.61 0.15 8.03
N LEU A 64 6.39 0.29 7.51
CA LEU A 64 5.63 1.53 7.46
C LEU A 64 4.55 1.62 8.52
N VAL A 65 3.94 0.49 8.84
CA VAL A 65 2.79 0.46 9.75
C VAL A 65 3.24 0.00 11.15
N PRO A 66 3.16 0.87 12.14
CA PRO A 66 3.49 0.48 13.51
C PRO A 66 2.66 -0.71 14.00
N ASN A 67 3.31 -1.68 14.64
CA ASN A 67 2.68 -2.89 15.18
C ASN A 67 2.03 -3.81 14.13
N LEU A 68 2.36 -3.67 12.86
CA LEU A 68 2.03 -4.63 11.82
C LEU A 68 3.27 -5.49 11.55
N VAL A 69 3.10 -6.79 11.58
CA VAL A 69 4.12 -7.77 11.18
C VAL A 69 3.52 -8.65 10.11
N VAL A 70 4.16 -8.69 8.96
CA VAL A 70 3.84 -9.62 7.87
C VAL A 70 5.02 -10.55 7.70
N GLY A 71 4.81 -11.83 7.93
CA GLY A 71 5.83 -12.86 7.88
C GLY A 71 5.45 -14.01 6.98
N ASN A 72 6.45 -14.76 6.53
CA ASN A 72 6.25 -16.04 5.88
C ASN A 72 6.39 -17.13 6.92
N SER A 73 5.41 -18.02 7.02
CA SER A 73 5.35 -19.09 7.99
C SER A 73 6.00 -20.37 7.45
N GLY A 74 7.32 -20.34 7.15
CA GLY A 74 8.09 -21.52 6.81
C GLY A 74 7.81 -22.12 5.43
N GLU A 75 8.13 -23.40 5.26
CA GLU A 75 8.15 -24.11 3.98
C GLU A 75 6.78 -24.28 3.29
N ASP A 76 5.68 -24.14 4.02
CA ASP A 76 4.32 -24.34 3.48
C ASP A 76 3.65 -23.07 2.96
N SER A 77 4.43 -22.05 2.62
CA SER A 77 3.96 -20.86 1.87
C SER A 77 2.84 -20.04 2.54
N GLY A 78 2.64 -20.18 3.84
CA GLY A 78 1.66 -19.38 4.58
C GLY A 78 2.17 -17.96 4.83
N VAL A 79 1.39 -16.95 4.47
CA VAL A 79 1.62 -15.57 4.92
C VAL A 79 0.90 -15.37 6.24
N SER A 80 1.65 -14.99 7.27
CA SER A 80 1.09 -14.61 8.57
C SER A 80 1.02 -13.10 8.68
N ILE A 81 -0.10 -12.60 9.21
CA ILE A 81 -0.25 -11.17 9.51
C ILE A 81 -0.60 -11.04 10.98
N ALA A 82 0.20 -10.26 11.70
CA ALA A 82 -0.05 -9.90 13.08
C ALA A 82 -0.25 -8.40 13.23
N ILE A 83 -1.25 -7.98 13.98
CA ILE A 83 -1.47 -6.59 14.37
C ILE A 83 -1.45 -6.52 15.90
N ARG A 84 -0.62 -5.64 16.47
CA ARG A 84 -0.42 -5.50 17.91
C ARG A 84 -0.02 -6.82 18.61
N GLY A 85 0.77 -7.64 17.92
CA GLY A 85 1.24 -8.93 18.43
C GLY A 85 0.21 -10.07 18.39
N VAL A 86 -1.00 -9.82 17.88
CA VAL A 86 -2.06 -10.84 17.77
C VAL A 86 -2.07 -11.39 16.35
N SER A 87 -1.80 -12.68 16.21
CA SER A 87 -1.86 -13.41 14.95
C SER A 87 -2.57 -14.75 15.14
N SER A 88 -2.98 -15.39 14.07
CA SER A 88 -3.40 -16.78 14.10
C SER A 88 -2.16 -17.69 14.11
N ASN A 89 -2.14 -18.71 14.95
CA ASN A 89 -1.09 -19.73 14.93
C ASN A 89 -1.38 -20.85 13.92
N ASN A 90 -2.58 -20.83 13.32
CA ASN A 90 -2.96 -21.80 12.31
C ASN A 90 -2.91 -21.13 10.93
N TYR A 91 -1.83 -21.36 10.21
CA TYR A 91 -1.59 -20.83 8.87
C TYR A 91 -2.07 -21.77 7.77
N THR A 92 -2.69 -22.90 8.16
CA THR A 92 -3.24 -23.87 7.21
C THR A 92 -4.55 -23.36 6.61
N GLU A 93 -5.01 -24.05 5.58
CA GLU A 93 -6.28 -23.78 4.91
C GLU A 93 -7.51 -23.87 5.82
N LEU A 94 -7.39 -24.55 6.94
CA LEU A 94 -8.45 -24.77 7.93
C LEU A 94 -8.43 -23.75 9.06
N GLY A 95 -7.39 -22.90 9.13
CA GLY A 95 -7.26 -21.88 10.16
C GLY A 95 -7.99 -20.59 9.83
N ASP A 96 -8.68 -20.03 10.81
CA ASP A 96 -9.24 -18.69 10.71
C ASP A 96 -8.18 -17.63 11.03
N PRO A 97 -7.95 -16.65 10.15
CA PRO A 97 -7.04 -15.54 10.44
C PRO A 97 -7.64 -14.59 11.50
N THR A 98 -6.78 -13.87 12.20
CA THR A 98 -7.19 -12.82 13.17
C THR A 98 -7.25 -11.43 12.54
N VAL A 99 -6.64 -11.27 11.36
CA VAL A 99 -6.67 -10.06 10.55
C VAL A 99 -7.49 -10.32 9.30
N ALA A 100 -8.58 -9.60 9.13
CA ALA A 100 -9.39 -9.68 7.91
C ALA A 100 -8.70 -8.93 6.78
N ILE A 101 -8.64 -9.54 5.60
CA ILE A 101 -8.12 -8.90 4.40
C ILE A 101 -9.25 -8.69 3.42
N HIS A 102 -9.37 -7.48 2.93
CA HIS A 102 -10.33 -7.09 1.92
C HIS A 102 -9.59 -6.52 0.71
N VAL A 103 -10.05 -6.87 -0.48
CA VAL A 103 -9.61 -6.26 -1.73
C VAL A 103 -10.84 -5.67 -2.39
N ASP A 104 -10.84 -4.36 -2.60
CA ASP A 104 -12.00 -3.60 -3.14
C ASP A 104 -13.32 -3.90 -2.42
N GLY A 105 -13.24 -4.04 -1.10
CA GLY A 105 -14.38 -4.33 -0.25
C GLY A 105 -14.78 -5.80 -0.14
N MET A 106 -14.19 -6.69 -0.94
CA MET A 106 -14.43 -8.13 -0.89
C MET A 106 -13.52 -8.81 0.11
N TYR A 107 -14.08 -9.58 1.03
CA TYR A 107 -13.32 -10.38 1.98
C TYR A 107 -12.51 -11.47 1.26
N THR A 108 -11.22 -11.49 1.51
CA THR A 108 -10.28 -12.48 0.96
C THR A 108 -9.76 -13.33 2.11
N PRO A 109 -10.15 -14.61 2.20
CA PRO A 109 -9.83 -15.44 3.35
C PRO A 109 -8.35 -15.81 3.45
N ARG A 110 -7.59 -15.62 2.38
CA ARG A 110 -6.16 -15.98 2.31
C ARG A 110 -5.32 -14.77 1.98
N ALA A 111 -4.34 -14.51 2.82
CA ALA A 111 -3.38 -13.44 2.61
C ALA A 111 -2.63 -13.57 1.28
N GLN A 112 -2.28 -14.79 0.88
CA GLN A 112 -1.59 -15.07 -0.40
C GLN A 112 -2.41 -14.64 -1.61
N ALA A 113 -3.73 -14.90 -1.60
CA ALA A 113 -4.60 -14.50 -2.70
C ALA A 113 -4.74 -12.98 -2.79
N ALA A 114 -4.85 -12.31 -1.65
CA ALA A 114 -4.84 -10.84 -1.60
C ALA A 114 -3.52 -10.25 -2.13
N LEU A 115 -2.40 -10.90 -1.82
CA LEU A 115 -1.07 -10.52 -2.30
C LEU A 115 -0.94 -10.65 -3.82
N ALA A 116 -1.49 -11.73 -4.38
CA ALA A 116 -1.46 -11.97 -5.82
C ALA A 116 -2.32 -10.98 -6.61
N LEU A 117 -3.43 -10.53 -5.99
CA LEU A 117 -4.35 -9.55 -6.58
C LEU A 117 -3.88 -8.09 -6.37
N ALA A 118 -2.89 -7.87 -5.52
CA ALA A 118 -2.39 -6.54 -5.19
C ALA A 118 -1.52 -5.96 -6.32
N HIS A 119 -2.17 -5.58 -7.40
CA HIS A 119 -1.57 -4.91 -8.55
C HIS A 119 -2.29 -3.59 -8.82
N ASP A 120 -1.54 -2.56 -9.21
CA ASP A 120 -2.07 -1.21 -9.43
C ASP A 120 -2.93 -0.71 -8.27
N ILE A 121 -2.32 -0.69 -7.08
CA ILE A 121 -2.97 -0.30 -5.83
C ILE A 121 -3.01 1.22 -5.74
N GLU A 122 -4.16 1.77 -5.41
CA GLU A 122 -4.32 3.19 -5.08
C GLU A 122 -3.83 3.48 -3.67
N ARG A 123 -4.30 2.68 -2.71
CA ARG A 123 -3.90 2.77 -1.30
C ARG A 123 -4.16 1.48 -0.55
N ILE A 124 -3.47 1.34 0.57
CA ILE A 124 -3.70 0.27 1.54
C ILE A 124 -4.07 0.92 2.87
N GLU A 125 -5.19 0.52 3.43
CA GLU A 125 -5.66 0.96 4.73
C GLU A 125 -5.46 -0.17 5.76
N VAL A 126 -4.73 0.09 6.83
CA VAL A 126 -4.52 -0.85 7.93
C VAL A 126 -5.24 -0.35 9.17
N LEU A 127 -6.30 -1.05 9.54
CA LEU A 127 -7.10 -0.77 10.72
C LEU A 127 -6.59 -1.60 11.89
N ARG A 128 -6.20 -0.96 12.96
CA ARG A 128 -5.58 -1.59 14.12
C ARG A 128 -6.55 -1.68 15.29
N GLY A 129 -6.91 -2.89 15.66
CA GLY A 129 -7.87 -3.19 16.73
C GLY A 129 -9.09 -3.93 16.19
N PRO A 130 -9.97 -4.46 17.06
CA PRO A 130 -11.13 -5.24 16.66
C PRO A 130 -12.06 -4.48 15.70
N GLN A 131 -12.37 -5.10 14.57
CA GLN A 131 -13.21 -4.52 13.50
C GLN A 131 -14.40 -5.41 13.12
N GLY A 132 -14.82 -6.31 14.01
CA GLY A 132 -15.85 -7.32 13.71
C GLY A 132 -17.18 -6.78 13.23
N THR A 133 -17.58 -5.58 13.65
CA THR A 133 -18.85 -4.95 13.26
C THR A 133 -18.86 -4.45 11.81
N LEU A 134 -17.71 -3.99 11.31
CA LEU A 134 -17.59 -3.38 9.97
C LEU A 134 -16.99 -4.33 8.93
N PHE A 135 -16.04 -5.16 9.37
CA PHE A 135 -15.28 -6.03 8.49
C PHE A 135 -15.63 -7.52 8.67
N GLY A 136 -16.55 -7.82 9.60
CA GLY A 136 -17.08 -9.16 9.80
C GLY A 136 -16.12 -10.11 10.52
N ARG A 137 -16.23 -11.41 10.20
CA ARG A 137 -15.41 -12.46 10.81
C ARG A 137 -13.92 -12.23 10.54
N ASN A 138 -13.09 -12.80 11.42
CA ASN A 138 -11.63 -12.81 11.23
C ASN A 138 -10.95 -11.44 11.33
N SER A 139 -11.60 -10.46 11.98
CA SER A 139 -11.07 -9.11 12.20
C SER A 139 -10.91 -8.78 13.68
N THR A 140 -10.49 -9.77 14.47
CA THR A 140 -10.33 -9.63 15.93
C THR A 140 -9.13 -8.79 16.33
N SER A 141 -8.05 -8.79 15.56
CA SER A 141 -6.87 -7.93 15.77
C SER A 141 -6.84 -6.70 14.86
N GLY A 142 -7.57 -6.77 13.73
CA GLY A 142 -7.63 -5.68 12.78
C GLY A 142 -8.10 -6.09 11.41
N ALA A 143 -7.99 -5.17 10.46
CA ALA A 143 -8.28 -5.41 9.06
C ALA A 143 -7.26 -4.71 8.16
N VAL A 144 -6.98 -5.30 7.02
CA VAL A 144 -6.21 -4.71 5.92
C VAL A 144 -7.14 -4.58 4.73
N ASN A 145 -7.32 -3.36 4.25
CA ASN A 145 -8.15 -3.07 3.09
C ASN A 145 -7.27 -2.57 1.96
N VAL A 146 -7.22 -3.31 0.87
CA VAL A 146 -6.47 -2.99 -0.33
C VAL A 146 -7.43 -2.40 -1.35
N ILE A 147 -7.16 -1.19 -1.81
CA ILE A 147 -7.98 -0.47 -2.78
C ILE A 147 -7.20 -0.36 -4.08
N SER A 148 -7.76 -0.94 -5.14
CA SER A 148 -7.19 -0.85 -6.48
C SER A 148 -7.42 0.51 -7.09
N ALA A 149 -6.45 0.97 -7.90
CA ALA A 149 -6.58 2.23 -8.59
C ALA A 149 -7.67 2.16 -9.67
N ARG A 150 -8.53 3.17 -9.66
CA ARG A 150 -9.63 3.31 -10.63
C ARG A 150 -9.23 4.27 -11.74
N PRO A 151 -9.89 4.19 -12.92
CA PRO A 151 -9.77 5.21 -13.92
C PRO A 151 -10.09 6.58 -13.34
N LYS A 152 -9.22 7.56 -13.58
CA LYS A 152 -9.43 8.96 -13.15
C LYS A 152 -9.92 9.76 -14.34
N PHE A 153 -10.99 10.52 -14.12
CA PHE A 153 -11.49 11.51 -15.06
C PHE A 153 -10.60 12.76 -15.02
N GLY A 154 -10.71 13.62 -15.99
CA GLY A 154 -9.95 14.86 -16.10
C GLY A 154 -9.40 15.07 -17.51
N ASP A 155 -8.60 16.10 -17.69
CA ASP A 155 -8.11 16.51 -19.01
C ASP A 155 -6.76 15.89 -19.39
N GLU A 156 -6.04 15.28 -18.42
CA GLU A 156 -4.68 14.83 -18.64
C GLU A 156 -4.55 13.29 -18.63
N MET A 157 -3.88 12.80 -19.67
CA MET A 157 -3.41 11.42 -19.69
C MET A 157 -2.25 11.26 -18.72
N THR A 158 -2.35 10.29 -17.82
CA THR A 158 -1.31 10.00 -16.82
C THR A 158 -0.83 8.58 -16.94
N GLY A 159 0.44 8.34 -16.67
CA GLY A 159 1.00 7.00 -16.68
C GLY A 159 2.34 6.93 -15.97
N ARG A 160 2.71 5.69 -15.60
CA ARG A 160 3.98 5.38 -14.98
C ARG A 160 4.50 4.06 -15.50
N MET A 161 5.81 3.95 -15.64
CA MET A 161 6.50 2.70 -15.89
C MET A 161 7.65 2.54 -14.89
N GLY A 162 7.71 1.40 -14.24
CA GLY A 162 8.75 1.02 -13.30
C GLY A 162 9.52 -0.19 -13.80
N VAL A 163 10.85 -0.19 -13.60
CA VAL A 163 11.72 -1.34 -13.86
C VAL A 163 12.56 -1.57 -12.62
N ARG A 164 12.55 -2.78 -12.09
CA ARG A 164 13.39 -3.21 -10.96
C ARG A 164 14.27 -4.36 -11.40
N LEU A 165 15.55 -4.19 -11.17
CA LEU A 165 16.55 -5.20 -11.45
C LEU A 165 17.26 -5.55 -10.15
N SER A 166 17.23 -6.82 -9.74
CA SER A 166 17.99 -7.28 -8.58
C SER A 166 19.34 -7.83 -9.04
N VAL A 167 20.42 -7.30 -8.45
CA VAL A 167 21.82 -7.67 -8.80
C VAL A 167 22.44 -8.61 -7.75
N ASP A 168 21.74 -8.90 -6.66
CA ASP A 168 22.23 -9.66 -5.50
C ASP A 168 22.15 -11.19 -5.67
N GLY A 169 22.70 -11.73 -6.75
CA GLY A 169 22.76 -13.19 -6.96
C GLY A 169 21.39 -13.88 -7.13
N ARG A 170 20.31 -13.13 -7.10
CA ARG A 170 18.94 -13.53 -7.39
C ARG A 170 18.46 -12.66 -8.51
N ASN A 171 18.55 -13.14 -9.73
CA ASN A 171 18.06 -12.40 -10.88
C ASN A 171 16.52 -12.28 -10.78
N MET A 172 16.07 -11.22 -10.16
CA MET A 172 14.67 -10.85 -10.15
C MET A 172 14.49 -9.61 -11.00
N ASN A 173 13.84 -9.77 -12.13
CA ASN A 173 13.50 -8.66 -13.01
C ASN A 173 12.00 -8.43 -12.90
N GLU A 174 11.63 -7.22 -12.54
CA GLU A 174 10.23 -6.82 -12.46
C GLU A 174 10.01 -5.58 -13.33
N VAL A 175 8.98 -5.61 -14.14
CA VAL A 175 8.50 -4.48 -14.93
C VAL A 175 7.03 -4.29 -14.59
N ASP A 176 6.67 -3.09 -14.18
CA ASP A 176 5.30 -2.70 -13.87
C ASP A 176 4.95 -1.35 -14.48
N GLY A 177 3.66 -1.12 -14.69
CA GLY A 177 3.22 0.18 -15.16
C GLY A 177 1.72 0.30 -15.28
N PHE A 178 1.28 1.53 -15.45
CA PHE A 178 -0.12 1.85 -15.78
C PHE A 178 -0.21 3.02 -16.75
N LEU A 179 -1.33 3.09 -17.44
CA LEU A 179 -1.73 4.20 -18.28
C LEU A 179 -3.19 4.52 -18.00
N ASN A 180 -3.48 5.77 -17.69
CA ASN A 180 -4.83 6.30 -17.48
C ASN A 180 -5.14 7.27 -18.61
N ILE A 181 -6.21 7.01 -19.34
CA ILE A 181 -6.65 7.79 -20.50
C ILE A 181 -8.05 8.30 -20.22
N PRO A 182 -8.23 9.56 -19.81
CA PRO A 182 -9.54 10.19 -19.79
C PRO A 182 -9.99 10.47 -21.22
N VAL A 183 -11.24 10.15 -21.50
CA VAL A 183 -11.85 10.39 -22.83
C VAL A 183 -12.87 11.54 -22.73
N SER A 184 -13.54 11.63 -21.60
CA SER A 184 -14.48 12.69 -21.27
C SER A 184 -14.63 12.79 -19.76
N ASP A 185 -15.43 13.74 -19.27
CA ASP A 185 -15.75 13.91 -17.85
C ASP A 185 -16.46 12.68 -17.24
N GLU A 186 -17.03 11.80 -18.09
CA GLU A 186 -17.78 10.62 -17.66
C GLU A 186 -17.11 9.31 -18.07
N ILE A 187 -16.13 9.35 -18.98
CA ILE A 187 -15.50 8.15 -19.54
C ILE A 187 -13.97 8.25 -19.39
N ALA A 188 -13.41 7.28 -18.71
CA ALA A 188 -11.97 7.11 -18.60
C ALA A 188 -11.58 5.63 -18.66
N PHE A 189 -10.43 5.34 -19.22
CA PHE A 189 -9.84 4.01 -19.26
C PHE A 189 -8.55 3.98 -18.47
N ARG A 190 -8.33 2.87 -17.75
CA ARG A 190 -7.07 2.58 -17.10
C ARG A 190 -6.61 1.18 -17.46
N ALA A 191 -5.38 1.07 -17.93
CA ALA A 191 -4.72 -0.19 -18.19
C ALA A 191 -3.48 -0.28 -17.32
N SER A 192 -3.24 -1.44 -16.71
CA SER A 192 -2.06 -1.70 -15.91
C SER A 192 -1.47 -3.06 -16.25
N PHE A 193 -0.15 -3.19 -16.09
CA PHE A 193 0.56 -4.44 -16.33
C PHE A 193 1.65 -4.62 -15.27
N LYS A 194 1.92 -5.88 -14.96
CA LYS A 194 3.05 -6.29 -14.12
C LYS A 194 3.61 -7.61 -14.65
N SER A 195 4.94 -7.65 -14.82
CA SER A 195 5.67 -8.86 -15.17
C SER A 195 6.82 -9.03 -14.18
N SER A 196 6.95 -10.20 -13.60
CA SER A 196 8.01 -10.54 -12.65
C SER A 196 8.63 -11.86 -13.05
N LEU A 197 9.91 -11.85 -13.32
CA LEU A 197 10.73 -13.01 -13.61
C LEU A 197 11.74 -13.16 -12.48
N ALA A 198 11.75 -14.33 -11.85
CA ALA A 198 12.71 -14.65 -10.80
C ALA A 198 13.33 -16.01 -11.06
N ASP A 199 14.64 -16.14 -10.85
CA ASP A 199 15.32 -17.42 -10.94
C ASP A 199 14.89 -18.33 -9.77
N SER A 200 14.75 -19.63 -10.07
CA SER A 200 14.42 -20.63 -9.07
C SER A 200 15.56 -20.80 -8.06
N PHE A 201 15.19 -20.93 -6.78
CA PHE A 201 16.15 -21.22 -5.70
C PHE A 201 16.57 -22.71 -5.64
N ILE A 202 15.87 -23.58 -6.36
CA ILE A 202 16.07 -25.02 -6.26
C ILE A 202 16.74 -25.48 -7.55
N ASN A 203 18.05 -25.66 -7.51
CA ASN A 203 18.73 -26.51 -8.47
C ASN A 203 18.47 -27.96 -8.10
N GLN A 204 17.48 -28.58 -8.69
CA GLN A 204 17.36 -30.04 -8.63
C GLN A 204 18.46 -30.66 -9.48
N THR A 205 19.58 -31.00 -8.89
CA THR A 205 20.51 -31.98 -9.44
C THR A 205 19.86 -33.35 -9.31
N VAL A 206 19.24 -33.80 -10.40
CA VAL A 206 18.84 -35.21 -10.51
C VAL A 206 20.12 -35.96 -10.87
N ASP A 207 20.76 -36.56 -9.87
CA ASP A 207 21.82 -37.55 -10.13
C ASP A 207 21.17 -38.75 -10.83
N ARG A 208 21.63 -38.99 -12.07
CA ARG A 208 21.27 -40.17 -12.86
C ARG A 208 22.22 -41.29 -12.58
#